data_0321f6123da7ebc845ee78ee4f5d7f6c
#
_entry.id   0321f6123da7ebc845ee78ee4f5d7f6c
#
_cell.length_a   1.000
_cell.length_b   1.000
_cell.length_c   1.000
_cell.angle_alpha   90.00
_cell.angle_beta   90.00
_cell.angle_gamma   90.00
#
_symmetry.space_group_name_H-M   'P 1'
#
loop_
_entity.id
_entity.type
_entity.pdbx_description
1 polymer ?
#
loop_
_entity_poly.entity_id
_entity_poly.type
_entity_poly.pdbx_seq_one_letter_code
_entity_poly.pdbx_strand_id
1 'polypeptide(L)'
;MVNNAIPEEVLSRKVELSPEERKVIRVGKLKRAIFILCMIIVPLINFFVFYVYVNFNAILQGFIDVDGSFTLDWFKKFFMEWSYMEQYGKSPMWVYFGNTMMYFLSSLVIMMPLTTIIAYFIYKKIFLYKFFRVMFFMPSILSAVVLGMLYKWLWSTPVAQNPGPLLELAQKLFNVDPSVQNLIEDKQWGRWIILLYCIWTGFGTNLILMTGAMARIPQDVLE
;
A
#
# COMPACT_ATOMS: atom_id res chain seq x y z
N MET A 1 -30.07 34.77 -33.33
CA MET A 1 -28.76 34.47 -32.70
C MET A 1 -28.23 35.80 -32.21
N VAL A 2 -28.44 36.14 -30.94
CA VAL A 2 -27.91 37.37 -30.31
C VAL A 2 -26.51 37.04 -29.80
N ASN A 3 -25.54 37.64 -30.46
CA ASN A 3 -24.12 37.51 -30.12
C ASN A 3 -23.84 38.38 -28.90
N ASN A 4 -23.95 37.80 -27.67
CA ASN A 4 -23.59 38.45 -26.40
C ASN A 4 -22.06 38.34 -26.21
N ALA A 5 -21.31 38.91 -27.10
CA ALA A 5 -19.88 39.14 -26.84
C ALA A 5 -19.78 40.27 -25.80
N ILE A 6 -19.27 39.93 -24.61
CA ILE A 6 -18.93 40.91 -23.58
C ILE A 6 -17.91 41.85 -24.19
N PRO A 7 -18.17 43.21 -24.19
CA PRO A 7 -17.22 44.14 -24.78
C PRO A 7 -15.86 44.03 -24.11
N GLU A 8 -14.79 43.99 -24.89
CA GLU A 8 -13.40 43.90 -24.39
C GLU A 8 -13.05 45.03 -23.41
N GLU A 9 -13.74 46.16 -23.48
CA GLU A 9 -13.63 47.29 -22.54
C GLU A 9 -14.02 46.94 -21.08
N VAL A 10 -14.91 45.96 -20.90
CA VAL A 10 -15.31 45.46 -19.56
C VAL A 10 -14.24 44.54 -18.95
N LEU A 11 -13.53 43.81 -19.78
CA LEU A 11 -12.43 42.90 -19.39
C LEU A 11 -11.15 43.69 -19.03
N SER A 12 -10.97 44.89 -19.56
CA SER A 12 -9.76 45.70 -19.31
C SER A 12 -9.85 46.61 -18.10
N ARG A 13 -11.02 46.76 -17.48
CA ARG A 13 -11.17 47.56 -16.23
C ARG A 13 -10.41 46.89 -15.08
N LYS A 14 -9.17 47.25 -14.90
CA LYS A 14 -8.50 47.02 -13.61
C LYS A 14 -9.30 47.77 -12.53
N VAL A 15 -10.09 47.03 -11.74
CA VAL A 15 -10.83 47.56 -10.61
C VAL A 15 -9.78 48.18 -9.66
N GLU A 16 -9.65 49.49 -9.68
CA GLU A 16 -8.81 50.22 -8.72
C GLU A 16 -9.47 50.13 -7.35
N LEU A 17 -9.04 49.13 -6.59
CA LEU A 17 -9.49 48.92 -5.22
C LEU A 17 -9.04 50.07 -4.32
N SER A 18 -9.95 50.58 -3.50
CA SER A 18 -9.66 51.61 -2.52
C SER A 18 -8.55 51.15 -1.53
N PRO A 19 -7.82 52.05 -0.90
CA PRO A 19 -6.78 51.66 0.08
C PRO A 19 -7.31 50.80 1.21
N GLU A 20 -8.56 51.00 1.61
CA GLU A 20 -9.22 50.18 2.65
C GLU A 20 -9.55 48.76 2.17
N GLU A 21 -10.08 48.62 0.96
CA GLU A 21 -10.37 47.33 0.36
C GLU A 21 -9.08 46.51 0.15
N ARG A 22 -7.99 47.15 -0.25
CA ARG A 22 -6.66 46.52 -0.34
C ARG A 22 -6.17 46.00 1.03
N LYS A 23 -6.42 46.71 2.13
CA LYS A 23 -6.09 46.26 3.48
C LYS A 23 -6.93 45.06 3.88
N VAL A 24 -8.22 45.09 3.68
CA VAL A 24 -9.13 43.98 3.99
C VAL A 24 -8.72 42.70 3.25
N ILE A 25 -8.45 42.82 1.93
CA ILE A 25 -7.99 41.68 1.12
C ILE A 25 -6.62 41.16 1.60
N ARG A 26 -5.70 42.07 1.96
CA ARG A 26 -4.37 41.69 2.48
C ARG A 26 -4.47 40.94 3.82
N VAL A 27 -5.29 41.43 4.75
CA VAL A 27 -5.56 40.80 6.03
C VAL A 27 -6.25 39.45 5.86
N GLY A 28 -7.21 39.36 4.95
CA GLY A 28 -7.86 38.10 4.61
C GLY A 28 -6.90 37.05 4.03
N LYS A 29 -6.03 37.46 3.11
CA LYS A 29 -4.97 36.61 2.56
C LYS A 29 -3.98 36.16 3.65
N LEU A 30 -3.58 37.07 4.55
CA LEU A 30 -2.68 36.75 5.65
C LEU A 30 -3.30 35.73 6.63
N LYS A 31 -4.55 35.96 7.05
CA LYS A 31 -5.27 35.02 7.93
C LYS A 31 -5.39 33.64 7.29
N ARG A 32 -5.70 33.58 6.00
CA ARG A 32 -5.76 32.35 5.25
C ARG A 32 -4.41 31.65 5.15
N ALA A 33 -3.33 32.41 4.91
CA ALA A 33 -1.98 31.87 4.84
C ALA A 33 -1.54 31.32 6.20
N ILE A 34 -1.80 32.05 7.31
CA ILE A 34 -1.52 31.59 8.67
C ILE A 34 -2.30 30.30 8.99
N PHE A 35 -3.59 30.26 8.66
CA PHE A 35 -4.40 29.07 8.87
C PHE A 35 -3.86 27.86 8.10
N ILE A 36 -3.50 28.04 6.83
CA ILE A 36 -2.91 26.98 6.00
C ILE A 36 -1.55 26.55 6.59
N LEU A 37 -0.72 27.52 7.03
CA LEU A 37 0.57 27.21 7.64
C LEU A 37 0.41 26.40 8.93
N CYS A 38 -0.52 26.79 9.81
CA CYS A 38 -0.83 26.05 11.04
C CYS A 38 -1.32 24.63 10.77
N MET A 39 -2.11 24.45 9.71
CA MET A 39 -2.57 23.12 9.29
C MET A 39 -1.45 22.23 8.75
N ILE A 40 -0.48 22.83 8.05
CA ILE A 40 0.62 22.09 7.42
C ILE A 40 1.77 21.84 8.38
N ILE A 41 1.99 22.71 9.40
CA ILE A 41 3.17 22.63 10.26
C ILE A 41 3.24 21.33 11.06
N VAL A 42 2.10 20.81 11.51
CA VAL A 42 2.02 19.55 12.28
C VAL A 42 2.44 18.34 11.43
N PRO A 43 1.84 18.10 10.25
CA PRO A 43 2.29 17.02 9.36
C PRO A 43 3.73 17.22 8.87
N LEU A 44 4.16 18.46 8.69
CA LEU A 44 5.52 18.79 8.25
C LEU A 44 6.56 18.45 9.33
N ILE A 45 6.31 18.80 10.59
CA ILE A 45 7.15 18.39 11.71
C ILE A 45 7.19 16.86 11.83
N ASN A 46 6.04 16.22 11.75
CA ASN A 46 5.94 14.75 11.77
C ASN A 46 6.78 14.13 10.64
N PHE A 47 6.68 14.66 9.42
CA PHE A 47 7.47 14.20 8.28
C PHE A 47 8.99 14.38 8.53
N PHE A 48 9.44 15.53 9.00
CA PHE A 48 10.86 15.75 9.26
C PHE A 48 11.40 14.89 10.39
N VAL A 49 10.64 14.71 11.48
CA VAL A 49 11.08 13.91 12.63
C VAL A 49 11.05 12.42 12.30
N PHE A 50 9.93 11.89 11.83
CA PHE A 50 9.77 10.44 11.66
C PHE A 50 10.24 9.92 10.30
N TYR A 51 10.24 10.74 9.27
CA TYR A 51 10.66 10.29 7.95
C TYR A 51 12.09 10.70 7.62
N VAL A 52 12.41 11.98 7.74
CA VAL A 52 13.76 12.47 7.36
C VAL A 52 14.79 12.06 8.41
N TYR A 53 14.59 12.45 9.67
CA TYR A 53 15.56 12.19 10.75
C TYR A 53 15.78 10.69 10.99
N VAL A 54 14.70 9.89 11.09
CA VAL A 54 14.80 8.45 11.35
C VAL A 54 15.50 7.73 10.20
N ASN A 55 15.13 8.02 8.94
CA ASN A 55 15.79 7.40 7.79
C ASN A 55 17.26 7.84 7.65
N PHE A 56 17.56 9.11 7.92
CA PHE A 56 18.93 9.60 7.92
C PHE A 56 19.78 8.91 8.99
N ASN A 57 19.27 8.77 10.21
CA ASN A 57 19.94 8.01 11.26
C ASN A 57 20.11 6.53 10.90
N ALA A 58 19.10 5.90 10.30
CA ALA A 58 19.21 4.51 9.86
C ALA A 58 20.31 4.33 8.81
N ILE A 59 20.44 5.27 7.87
CA ILE A 59 21.54 5.28 6.90
C ILE A 59 22.89 5.48 7.61
N LEU A 60 22.98 6.44 8.55
CA LEU A 60 24.21 6.70 9.30
C LEU A 60 24.66 5.49 10.14
N GLN A 61 23.72 4.75 10.74
CA GLN A 61 24.04 3.53 11.48
C GLN A 61 24.70 2.45 10.61
N GLY A 62 24.43 2.42 9.30
CA GLY A 62 25.16 1.55 8.38
C GLY A 62 26.65 1.88 8.24
N PHE A 63 27.08 3.06 8.67
CA PHE A 63 28.46 3.54 8.60
C PHE A 63 29.14 3.64 9.99
N ILE A 64 28.44 3.25 11.05
CA ILE A 64 28.94 3.35 12.42
C ILE A 64 29.00 1.94 13.03
N ASP A 65 30.16 1.61 13.63
CA ASP A 65 30.34 0.36 14.38
C ASP A 65 29.74 0.47 15.79
N VAL A 66 29.67 -0.67 16.50
CA VAL A 66 29.20 -0.76 17.89
C VAL A 66 29.98 0.19 18.82
N ASP A 67 31.26 0.41 18.52
CA ASP A 67 32.16 1.34 19.25
C ASP A 67 32.01 2.82 18.85
N GLY A 68 31.08 3.14 17.96
CA GLY A 68 30.83 4.51 17.48
C GLY A 68 31.86 5.02 16.44
N SER A 69 32.79 4.18 15.98
CA SER A 69 33.76 4.53 14.95
C SER A 69 33.15 4.37 13.54
N PHE A 70 33.63 5.20 12.60
CA PHE A 70 33.22 5.06 11.18
C PHE A 70 33.76 3.78 10.59
N THR A 71 32.89 2.94 10.02
CA THR A 71 33.25 1.68 9.42
C THR A 71 32.47 1.39 8.14
N LEU A 72 33.09 0.64 7.24
CA LEU A 72 32.43 0.03 6.07
C LEU A 72 32.30 -1.51 6.21
N ASP A 73 32.58 -2.04 7.40
CA ASP A 73 32.63 -3.49 7.62
C ASP A 73 31.24 -4.17 7.50
N TRP A 74 30.17 -3.42 7.78
CA TRP A 74 28.80 -3.88 7.54
C TRP A 74 28.55 -4.16 6.06
N PHE A 75 29.04 -3.29 5.18
CA PHE A 75 28.95 -3.51 3.73
C PHE A 75 29.84 -4.66 3.27
N LYS A 76 31.05 -4.78 3.82
CA LYS A 76 31.93 -5.92 3.53
C LYS A 76 31.30 -7.24 3.98
N LYS A 77 30.71 -7.29 5.19
CA LYS A 77 29.98 -8.47 5.68
C LYS A 77 28.80 -8.82 4.76
N PHE A 78 28.04 -7.83 4.35
CA PHE A 78 26.92 -8.02 3.41
C PHE A 78 27.36 -8.65 2.10
N PHE A 79 28.45 -8.12 1.49
CA PHE A 79 28.99 -8.67 0.24
C PHE A 79 29.67 -10.02 0.44
N MET A 80 30.33 -10.26 1.58
CA MET A 80 30.90 -11.56 1.91
C MET A 80 29.81 -12.62 2.13
N GLU A 81 28.74 -12.32 2.82
CA GLU A 81 27.59 -13.23 2.95
C GLU A 81 26.97 -13.54 1.60
N TRP A 82 26.87 -12.54 0.73
CA TRP A 82 26.41 -12.75 -0.65
C TRP A 82 27.32 -13.75 -1.41
N SER A 83 28.64 -13.60 -1.31
CA SER A 83 29.63 -14.43 -2.00
C SER A 83 29.85 -15.80 -1.32
N TYR A 84 29.85 -15.85 0.02
CA TYR A 84 30.15 -17.06 0.80
C TYR A 84 29.13 -18.18 0.63
N MET A 85 27.89 -17.84 0.38
CA MET A 85 26.82 -18.81 0.22
C MET A 85 26.65 -19.38 -1.19
N GLU A 86 27.35 -18.84 -2.15
CA GLU A 86 27.49 -19.44 -3.48
C GLU A 86 28.21 -20.81 -3.39
N GLN A 87 29.09 -20.96 -2.41
CA GLN A 87 29.85 -22.19 -2.15
C GLN A 87 29.00 -23.30 -1.48
N TYR A 88 27.91 -22.97 -0.79
CA TYR A 88 27.05 -23.92 -0.07
C TYR A 88 25.65 -24.12 -0.68
N GLY A 89 25.44 -23.67 -1.90
CA GLY A 89 24.32 -24.14 -2.74
C GLY A 89 23.02 -23.34 -2.70
N LYS A 90 22.89 -22.23 -2.09
CA LYS A 90 21.91 -21.14 -2.30
C LYS A 90 22.08 -20.10 -1.20
N SER A 91 22.62 -18.96 -1.60
CA SER A 91 22.71 -17.79 -0.72
C SER A 91 21.31 -17.42 -0.21
N PRO A 92 21.09 -17.23 1.11
CA PRO A 92 19.84 -16.71 1.64
C PRO A 92 19.44 -15.41 0.94
N MET A 93 20.39 -14.59 0.51
CA MET A 93 20.14 -13.36 -0.23
C MET A 93 19.40 -13.61 -1.55
N TRP A 94 19.79 -14.62 -2.31
CA TRP A 94 19.07 -14.99 -3.55
C TRP A 94 17.65 -15.49 -3.27
N VAL A 95 17.46 -16.18 -2.15
CA VAL A 95 16.13 -16.61 -1.72
C VAL A 95 15.27 -15.40 -1.35
N TYR A 96 15.81 -14.46 -0.58
CA TYR A 96 15.11 -13.23 -0.21
C TYR A 96 14.80 -12.36 -1.43
N PHE A 97 15.77 -12.18 -2.32
CA PHE A 97 15.55 -11.46 -3.58
C PHE A 97 14.50 -12.13 -4.45
N GLY A 98 14.57 -13.45 -4.62
CA GLY A 98 13.59 -14.21 -5.38
C GLY A 98 12.18 -14.13 -4.80
N ASN A 99 12.05 -14.20 -3.47
CA ASN A 99 10.77 -14.00 -2.80
C ASN A 99 10.24 -12.58 -3.01
N THR A 100 11.09 -11.56 -2.85
CA THR A 100 10.69 -10.16 -3.09
C THR A 100 10.22 -9.94 -4.51
N MET A 101 10.95 -10.48 -5.50
CA MET A 101 10.54 -10.42 -6.91
C MET A 101 9.22 -11.15 -7.17
N MET A 102 9.02 -12.30 -6.54
CA MET A 102 7.77 -13.04 -6.67
C MET A 102 6.58 -12.22 -6.13
N TYR A 103 6.70 -11.62 -4.95
CA TYR A 103 5.64 -10.77 -4.39
C TYR A 103 5.40 -9.52 -5.24
N PHE A 104 6.46 -8.87 -5.70
CA PHE A 104 6.37 -7.70 -6.58
C PHE A 104 5.66 -8.04 -7.90
N LEU A 105 6.10 -9.09 -8.59
CA LEU A 105 5.50 -9.52 -9.86
C LEU A 105 4.04 -9.97 -9.67
N SER A 106 3.74 -10.66 -8.59
CA SER A 106 2.36 -11.06 -8.28
C SER A 106 1.45 -9.86 -8.00
N SER A 107 1.97 -8.84 -7.32
CA SER A 107 1.23 -7.60 -7.12
C SER A 107 0.97 -6.86 -8.43
N LEU A 108 1.98 -6.80 -9.31
CA LEU A 108 1.87 -6.09 -10.58
C LEU A 108 1.01 -6.85 -11.60
N VAL A 109 1.22 -8.16 -11.75
CA VAL A 109 0.64 -8.96 -12.85
C VAL A 109 -0.71 -9.57 -12.45
N ILE A 110 -0.92 -9.90 -11.18
CA ILE A 110 -2.14 -10.56 -10.72
C ILE A 110 -3.04 -9.53 -10.02
N MET A 111 -2.54 -8.89 -8.97
CA MET A 111 -3.37 -8.05 -8.11
C MET A 111 -3.85 -6.79 -8.82
N MET A 112 -3.00 -6.09 -9.54
CA MET A 112 -3.35 -4.83 -10.21
C MET A 112 -4.41 -5.02 -11.32
N PRO A 113 -4.26 -5.95 -12.28
CA PRO A 113 -5.29 -6.21 -13.29
C PRO A 113 -6.58 -6.73 -12.68
N LEU A 114 -6.50 -7.67 -11.73
CA LEU A 114 -7.66 -8.25 -11.08
C LEU A 114 -8.46 -7.20 -10.30
N THR A 115 -7.78 -6.32 -9.56
CA THR A 115 -8.42 -5.19 -8.87
C THR A 115 -9.07 -4.22 -9.86
N THR A 116 -8.42 -3.94 -10.98
CA THR A 116 -8.97 -3.07 -12.03
C THR A 116 -10.24 -3.64 -12.65
N ILE A 117 -10.24 -4.93 -12.96
CA ILE A 117 -11.41 -5.64 -13.51
C ILE A 117 -12.57 -5.61 -12.50
N ILE A 118 -12.31 -5.93 -11.24
CA ILE A 118 -13.34 -5.93 -10.18
C ILE A 118 -13.84 -4.50 -9.93
N ALA A 119 -12.95 -3.49 -9.90
CA ALA A 119 -13.33 -2.10 -9.77
C ALA A 119 -14.25 -1.64 -10.91
N TYR A 120 -13.97 -2.05 -12.14
CA TYR A 120 -14.81 -1.76 -13.30
C TYR A 120 -16.21 -2.37 -13.16
N PHE A 121 -16.30 -3.61 -12.71
CA PHE A 121 -17.59 -4.26 -12.47
C PHE A 121 -18.39 -3.59 -11.35
N ILE A 122 -17.73 -3.17 -10.28
CA ILE A 122 -18.37 -2.42 -9.20
C ILE A 122 -18.81 -1.02 -9.68
N TYR A 123 -17.98 -0.37 -10.50
CA TYR A 123 -18.32 0.93 -11.11
C TYR A 123 -19.57 0.82 -12.01
N LYS A 124 -19.65 -0.21 -12.84
CA LYS A 124 -20.82 -0.50 -13.68
C LYS A 124 -22.07 -0.98 -12.91
N LYS A 125 -21.97 -1.11 -11.58
CA LYS A 125 -23.07 -1.55 -10.71
C LYS A 125 -23.71 -2.87 -11.19
N ILE A 126 -22.89 -3.86 -11.54
CA ILE A 126 -23.37 -5.19 -11.90
C ILE A 126 -24.19 -5.82 -10.77
N PHE A 127 -24.91 -6.92 -11.09
CA PHE A 127 -25.66 -7.68 -10.09
C PHE A 127 -24.78 -8.04 -8.88
N LEU A 128 -25.30 -7.81 -7.67
CA LEU A 128 -24.60 -8.00 -6.38
C LEU A 128 -23.37 -7.10 -6.12
N TYR A 129 -23.18 -6.00 -6.86
CA TYR A 129 -22.02 -5.11 -6.66
C TYR A 129 -21.84 -4.64 -5.21
N LYS A 130 -22.93 -4.44 -4.45
CA LYS A 130 -22.88 -4.07 -3.03
C LYS A 130 -22.29 -5.17 -2.18
N PHE A 131 -22.66 -6.42 -2.45
CA PHE A 131 -22.12 -7.58 -1.75
C PHE A 131 -20.62 -7.76 -2.03
N PHE A 132 -20.21 -7.72 -3.28
CA PHE A 132 -18.80 -7.79 -3.66
C PHE A 132 -17.98 -6.66 -3.06
N ARG A 133 -18.53 -5.46 -3.05
CA ARG A 133 -17.89 -4.32 -2.42
C ARG A 133 -17.61 -4.59 -0.94
N VAL A 134 -18.61 -5.02 -0.17
CA VAL A 134 -18.45 -5.31 1.26
C VAL A 134 -17.45 -6.45 1.47
N MET A 135 -17.56 -7.53 0.72
CA MET A 135 -16.70 -8.70 0.82
C MET A 135 -15.20 -8.38 0.60
N PHE A 136 -14.90 -7.58 -0.42
CA PHE A 136 -13.52 -7.19 -0.71
C PHE A 136 -12.99 -6.09 0.22
N PHE A 137 -13.89 -5.28 0.82
CA PHE A 137 -13.49 -4.28 1.82
C PHE A 137 -13.31 -4.86 3.22
N MET A 138 -13.96 -5.96 3.54
CA MET A 138 -13.93 -6.55 4.87
C MET A 138 -12.50 -6.74 5.43
N PRO A 139 -11.52 -7.24 4.67
CA PRO A 139 -10.15 -7.39 5.17
C PRO A 139 -9.48 -6.08 5.57
N SER A 140 -9.79 -4.98 4.87
CA SER A 140 -9.16 -3.67 5.14
C SER A 140 -9.74 -2.94 6.37
N ILE A 141 -10.89 -3.37 6.85
CA ILE A 141 -11.55 -2.79 8.04
C ILE A 141 -11.05 -3.47 9.32
N LEU A 142 -10.67 -4.75 9.23
CA LEU A 142 -10.21 -5.51 10.38
C LEU A 142 -8.77 -5.12 10.76
N SER A 143 -8.45 -5.22 12.06
CA SER A 143 -7.08 -5.07 12.52
C SER A 143 -6.17 -6.11 11.85
N ALA A 144 -5.02 -5.69 11.35
CA ALA A 144 -4.05 -6.58 10.70
C ALA A 144 -3.60 -7.74 11.62
N VAL A 145 -3.52 -7.50 12.93
CA VAL A 145 -3.17 -8.53 13.92
C VAL A 145 -4.26 -9.59 14.01
N VAL A 146 -5.52 -9.16 14.15
CA VAL A 146 -6.67 -10.08 14.21
C VAL A 146 -6.81 -10.87 12.93
N LEU A 147 -6.66 -10.20 11.79
CA LEU A 147 -6.73 -10.83 10.47
C LEU A 147 -5.62 -11.87 10.29
N GLY A 148 -4.39 -11.56 10.70
CA GLY A 148 -3.27 -12.49 10.66
C GLY A 148 -3.48 -13.71 11.56
N MET A 149 -4.01 -13.51 12.77
CA MET A 149 -4.36 -14.62 13.69
C MET A 149 -5.46 -15.52 13.12
N LEU A 150 -6.53 -14.93 12.55
CA LEU A 150 -7.58 -15.68 11.87
C LEU A 150 -7.02 -16.47 10.69
N TYR A 151 -6.19 -15.83 9.88
CA TYR A 151 -5.59 -16.49 8.72
C TYR A 151 -4.69 -17.66 9.14
N LYS A 152 -3.86 -17.47 10.18
CA LYS A 152 -3.04 -18.54 10.75
C LYS A 152 -3.93 -19.70 11.24
N TRP A 153 -5.01 -19.40 11.94
CA TRP A 153 -5.94 -20.42 12.44
C TRP A 153 -6.58 -21.24 11.29
N LEU A 154 -6.93 -20.61 10.19
CA LEU A 154 -7.52 -21.29 9.03
C LEU A 154 -6.57 -22.33 8.38
N TRP A 155 -5.25 -22.07 8.44
CA TRP A 155 -4.21 -22.89 7.81
C TRP A 155 -3.40 -23.76 8.79
N SER A 156 -3.77 -23.80 10.05
CA SER A 156 -3.09 -24.58 11.08
C SER A 156 -4.04 -25.53 11.80
N THR A 157 -3.45 -26.50 12.48
CA THR A 157 -4.16 -27.35 13.44
C THR A 157 -4.03 -26.71 14.82
N PRO A 158 -5.08 -26.07 15.36
CA PRO A 158 -5.04 -25.59 16.73
C PRO A 158 -4.96 -26.76 17.70
N VAL A 159 -4.55 -26.49 18.96
CA VAL A 159 -4.29 -27.49 20.02
C VAL A 159 -5.43 -28.52 20.26
N ALA A 160 -6.61 -28.29 19.71
CA ALA A 160 -7.79 -29.13 19.86
C ALA A 160 -7.95 -30.27 18.82
N GLN A 161 -6.89 -30.65 18.13
CA GLN A 161 -6.83 -31.82 17.23
C GLN A 161 -7.63 -31.74 15.90
N ASN A 162 -8.40 -30.69 15.65
CA ASN A 162 -9.08 -30.52 14.38
C ASN A 162 -8.30 -29.56 13.47
N PRO A 163 -8.00 -29.95 12.24
CA PRO A 163 -7.36 -29.04 11.28
C PRO A 163 -8.27 -27.85 10.98
N GLY A 164 -7.67 -26.68 10.76
CA GLY A 164 -8.41 -25.52 10.30
C GLY A 164 -9.09 -25.81 8.95
N PRO A 165 -10.20 -25.13 8.65
CA PRO A 165 -11.03 -25.46 7.49
C PRO A 165 -10.31 -25.38 6.15
N LEU A 166 -9.35 -24.45 5.99
CA LEU A 166 -8.57 -24.37 4.76
C LEU A 166 -7.45 -25.41 4.72
N LEU A 167 -6.87 -25.77 5.86
CA LEU A 167 -5.91 -26.87 5.96
C LEU A 167 -6.57 -28.21 5.60
N GLU A 168 -7.76 -28.49 6.14
CA GLU A 168 -8.53 -29.69 5.83
C GLU A 168 -8.87 -29.76 4.33
N LEU A 169 -9.28 -28.65 3.75
CA LEU A 169 -9.57 -28.54 2.32
C LEU A 169 -8.30 -28.77 1.48
N ALA A 170 -7.18 -28.23 1.87
CA ALA A 170 -5.91 -28.42 1.19
C ALA A 170 -5.43 -29.87 1.27
N GLN A 171 -5.59 -30.53 2.42
CA GLN A 171 -5.27 -31.96 2.56
C GLN A 171 -6.12 -32.86 1.64
N LYS A 172 -7.41 -32.52 1.50
CA LYS A 172 -8.33 -33.26 0.63
C LYS A 172 -8.10 -33.03 -0.87
N LEU A 173 -7.83 -31.76 -1.26
CA LEU A 173 -7.73 -31.41 -2.69
C LEU A 173 -6.32 -31.55 -3.26
N PHE A 174 -5.30 -31.23 -2.47
CA PHE A 174 -3.91 -31.18 -2.93
C PHE A 174 -3.04 -32.30 -2.37
N ASN A 175 -3.65 -33.29 -1.68
CA ASN A 175 -2.95 -34.41 -1.05
C ASN A 175 -1.79 -33.95 -0.15
N VAL A 176 -1.99 -32.86 0.60
CA VAL A 176 -1.01 -32.38 1.57
C VAL A 176 -0.89 -33.42 2.69
N ASP A 177 0.35 -33.70 3.13
CA ASP A 177 0.61 -34.67 4.17
C ASP A 177 -0.18 -34.32 5.45
N PRO A 178 -0.98 -35.26 5.99
CA PRO A 178 -1.76 -35.05 7.22
C PRO A 178 -0.90 -34.73 8.45
N SER A 179 0.40 -35.03 8.42
CA SER A 179 1.34 -34.70 9.51
C SER A 179 1.66 -33.19 9.60
N VAL A 180 1.36 -32.42 8.55
CA VAL A 180 1.59 -30.98 8.51
C VAL A 180 0.57 -30.26 9.40
N GLN A 181 1.06 -29.73 10.52
CA GLN A 181 0.22 -29.01 11.49
C GLN A 181 0.01 -27.55 11.13
N ASN A 182 0.92 -26.94 10.35
CA ASN A 182 0.86 -25.53 9.96
C ASN A 182 1.40 -25.36 8.54
N LEU A 183 0.48 -25.13 7.63
CA LEU A 183 0.82 -25.05 6.20
C LEU A 183 1.53 -23.71 5.86
N ILE A 184 1.38 -22.68 6.70
CA ILE A 184 2.07 -21.39 6.50
C ILE A 184 3.58 -21.54 6.76
N GLU A 185 3.97 -22.42 7.70
CA GLU A 185 5.36 -22.66 8.06
C GLU A 185 6.02 -23.74 7.16
N ASP A 186 5.25 -24.37 6.32
CA ASP A 186 5.75 -25.38 5.38
C ASP A 186 6.62 -24.76 4.28
N LYS A 187 7.76 -25.40 3.97
CA LYS A 187 8.74 -24.89 3.00
C LYS A 187 8.21 -24.82 1.58
N GLN A 188 7.28 -25.69 1.22
CA GLN A 188 6.73 -25.79 -0.14
C GLN A 188 5.51 -24.87 -0.31
N TRP A 189 4.59 -24.88 0.65
CA TRP A 189 3.29 -24.23 0.55
C TRP A 189 3.26 -22.83 1.18
N GLY A 190 4.05 -22.59 2.23
CA GLY A 190 3.98 -21.36 3.04
C GLY A 190 4.09 -20.09 2.21
N ARG A 191 4.99 -20.08 1.23
CA ARG A 191 5.19 -18.93 0.32
C ARG A 191 3.91 -18.57 -0.47
N TRP A 192 3.22 -19.57 -1.00
CA TRP A 192 2.01 -19.39 -1.79
C TRP A 192 0.83 -18.95 -0.93
N ILE A 193 0.74 -19.48 0.28
CA ILE A 193 -0.31 -19.14 1.25
C ILE A 193 -0.14 -17.69 1.72
N ILE A 194 1.08 -17.26 2.02
CA ILE A 194 1.36 -15.86 2.37
C ILE A 194 1.07 -14.94 1.17
N LEU A 195 1.41 -15.35 -0.04
CA LEU A 195 1.07 -14.60 -1.25
C LEU A 195 -0.44 -14.40 -1.40
N LEU A 196 -1.22 -15.46 -1.19
CA LEU A 196 -2.68 -15.40 -1.22
C LEU A 196 -3.23 -14.43 -0.17
N TYR A 197 -2.65 -14.43 1.04
CA TYR A 197 -2.97 -13.46 2.09
C TYR A 197 -2.70 -12.02 1.65
N CYS A 198 -1.54 -11.76 1.07
CA CYS A 198 -1.17 -10.42 0.60
C CYS A 198 -2.11 -9.92 -0.51
N ILE A 199 -2.47 -10.79 -1.45
CA ILE A 199 -3.44 -10.48 -2.51
C ILE A 199 -4.80 -10.15 -1.88
N TRP A 200 -5.31 -11.01 -1.02
CA TRP A 200 -6.62 -10.84 -0.41
C TRP A 200 -6.73 -9.56 0.43
N THR A 201 -5.74 -9.29 1.30
CA THR A 201 -5.74 -8.08 2.15
C THR A 201 -5.51 -6.79 1.36
N GLY A 202 -4.74 -6.87 0.28
CA GLY A 202 -4.44 -5.74 -0.58
C GLY A 202 -5.61 -5.28 -1.45
N PHE A 203 -6.62 -6.13 -1.68
CA PHE A 203 -7.77 -5.79 -2.51
C PHE A 203 -8.52 -4.55 -2.00
N GLY A 204 -8.81 -4.47 -0.71
CA GLY A 204 -9.66 -3.43 -0.14
C GLY A 204 -9.19 -2.03 -0.50
N THR A 205 -7.95 -1.69 -0.16
CA THR A 205 -7.38 -0.36 -0.39
C THR A 205 -7.26 -0.02 -1.88
N ASN A 206 -6.78 -0.97 -2.68
CA ASN A 206 -6.62 -0.76 -4.12
C ASN A 206 -7.97 -0.60 -4.84
N LEU A 207 -8.99 -1.31 -4.39
CA LEU A 207 -10.34 -1.21 -4.93
C LEU A 207 -10.95 0.19 -4.69
N ILE A 208 -10.74 0.80 -3.51
CA ILE A 208 -11.17 2.18 -3.23
C ILE A 208 -10.51 3.15 -4.20
N LEU A 209 -9.18 3.04 -4.34
CA LEU A 209 -8.42 3.93 -5.21
C LEU A 209 -8.88 3.81 -6.67
N MET A 210 -9.03 2.58 -7.18
CA MET A 210 -9.43 2.33 -8.57
C MET A 210 -10.88 2.76 -8.83
N THR A 211 -11.81 2.44 -7.96
CA THR A 211 -13.21 2.88 -8.14
C THR A 211 -13.35 4.40 -8.03
N GLY A 212 -12.58 5.04 -7.14
CA GLY A 212 -12.52 6.50 -7.04
C GLY A 212 -11.89 7.18 -8.25
N ALA A 213 -10.87 6.57 -8.85
CA ALA A 213 -10.26 7.04 -10.09
C ALA A 213 -11.24 6.92 -11.27
N MET A 214 -11.90 5.76 -11.42
CA MET A 214 -12.89 5.53 -12.48
C MET A 214 -14.08 6.49 -12.38
N ALA A 215 -14.52 6.86 -11.18
CA ALA A 215 -15.60 7.81 -10.98
C ALA A 215 -15.27 9.25 -11.43
N ARG A 216 -14.00 9.57 -11.66
CA ARG A 216 -13.53 10.87 -12.13
C ARG A 216 -13.35 10.94 -13.66
N ILE A 217 -13.41 9.81 -14.34
CA ILE A 217 -13.26 9.75 -15.80
C ILE A 217 -14.56 10.29 -16.44
N PRO A 218 -14.50 11.30 -17.35
CA PRO A 218 -15.65 11.77 -18.07
C PRO A 218 -16.31 10.62 -18.87
N GLN A 219 -17.64 10.64 -18.95
CA GLN A 219 -18.39 9.57 -19.63
C GLN A 219 -18.02 9.46 -21.12
N ASP A 220 -17.66 10.58 -21.74
CA ASP A 220 -17.25 10.66 -23.15
C ASP A 220 -15.99 9.84 -23.49
N VAL A 221 -15.23 9.42 -22.47
CA VAL A 221 -14.01 8.61 -22.64
C VAL A 221 -14.29 7.11 -22.43
N LEU A 222 -15.45 6.79 -21.87
CA LEU A 222 -15.85 5.41 -21.51
C LEU A 222 -16.80 4.77 -22.55
N GLU A 223 -17.26 5.53 -23.51
CA GLU A 223 -18.03 5.11 -24.69
C GLU A 223 -17.11 4.91 -25.90
#